data_e3752776d78b32d448f23272b85432d9
#
_entry.id   e3752776d78b32d448f23272b85432d9
#
_cell.length_a   1.000
_cell.length_b   1.000
_cell.length_c   1.000
_cell.angle_alpha   90.00
_cell.angle_beta   90.00
_cell.angle_gamma   90.00
#
_symmetry.space_group_name_H-M   'P 1'
#
loop_
_entity.id
_entity.type
_entity.pdbx_description
1 polymer ?
#
loop_
_entity_poly.entity_id
_entity_poly.type
_entity_poly.pdbx_seq_one_letter_code
_entity_poly.pdbx_strand_id
1 'polypeptide(L)'
;VFWSASPAAAAHLSAATPGSSGPTSLDDATEKATNAAGWVQENWGTWLTSGLQIVLILVIAVVLRHVIRRTITKFIERMNRTAAAAQGTALGGLLVNAERRRQRSEAIGSVLRSVASFVIMGTAALTVLSVLKINLAPLLASAGVAGVAIGFGARNLVTDFLSGVFMILEDQYGVGDEIDAGVATGTVIEVGLRVTKLRGPNGAIWYIRNGEVKRIGNLSQGWSTAAVDVVIAADQDLQRARDTITTAGEEMSKSEPWNEQLWEPVQVLGLSEVHLDTVTISVAAKTMPGKALGVERELRWRIKHALDAAGVDLAPRPLPEDEEAEATDPAAGMAAPSALNNPLSPQSLATNPIASPSKLGK
;
A
#
# COMPACT_ATOMS: atom_id res chain seq x y z
N VAL A 1 53.31 -3.72 -6.09
CA VAL A 1 54.53 -3.87 -6.89
C VAL A 1 55.04 -2.48 -7.21
N PHE A 2 56.16 -2.11 -6.56
CA PHE A 2 57.12 -1.07 -6.86
C PHE A 2 56.68 0.34 -7.29
N TRP A 3 56.72 1.22 -6.31
CA TRP A 3 56.81 2.64 -6.47
C TRP A 3 58.31 3.04 -6.44
N SER A 4 58.83 3.50 -7.54
CA SER A 4 60.18 4.06 -7.63
C SER A 4 60.09 5.58 -7.43
N ALA A 5 60.61 6.04 -6.31
CA ALA A 5 60.91 7.44 -6.07
C ALA A 5 62.04 7.90 -7.02
N SER A 6 61.88 9.10 -7.60
CA SER A 6 62.97 9.85 -8.21
C SER A 6 63.14 11.19 -7.49
N PRO A 7 64.35 11.52 -7.04
CA PRO A 7 64.62 12.78 -6.36
C PRO A 7 65.16 13.83 -7.33
N ALA A 8 65.10 15.06 -6.91
CA ALA A 8 65.79 16.23 -7.39
C ALA A 8 65.01 17.19 -8.30
N ALA A 9 64.54 18.24 -7.67
CA ALA A 9 64.86 19.61 -8.12
C ALA A 9 64.66 20.58 -6.93
N ALA A 10 65.68 20.67 -6.13
CA ALA A 10 65.90 21.89 -5.34
C ALA A 10 66.37 22.97 -6.35
N ALA A 11 65.68 24.09 -6.39
CA ALA A 11 66.34 25.37 -6.66
C ALA A 11 65.33 26.52 -6.80
N HIS A 12 65.73 27.58 -6.16
CA HIS A 12 65.24 28.97 -6.34
C HIS A 12 63.98 29.38 -5.60
N LEU A 13 64.10 29.48 -4.27
CA LEU A 13 63.48 30.53 -3.47
C LEU A 13 64.06 31.87 -3.95
N SER A 14 63.47 32.45 -5.00
CA SER A 14 63.61 33.87 -5.29
C SER A 14 62.66 34.63 -4.43
N ALA A 15 63.17 35.36 -3.44
CA ALA A 15 62.39 36.27 -2.63
C ALA A 15 61.76 37.36 -3.53
N ALA A 16 60.48 37.16 -3.81
CA ALA A 16 59.68 38.22 -4.39
C ALA A 16 59.37 39.23 -3.27
N THR A 17 60.03 40.30 -3.26
CA THR A 17 59.70 41.55 -2.52
C THR A 17 58.27 41.92 -2.87
N PRO A 18 57.41 42.25 -1.91
CA PRO A 18 56.11 42.81 -2.22
C PRO A 18 56.31 44.23 -2.74
N GLY A 19 56.39 44.35 -4.07
CA GLY A 19 56.35 45.66 -4.72
C GLY A 19 54.98 46.28 -4.53
N SER A 20 54.89 47.30 -3.72
CA SER A 20 53.76 48.21 -3.64
C SER A 20 53.62 48.94 -4.99
N SER A 21 52.92 48.37 -5.96
CA SER A 21 52.60 49.09 -7.21
C SER A 21 51.29 49.87 -7.02
N GLY A 22 51.37 50.97 -6.29
CA GLY A 22 50.45 52.07 -6.56
C GLY A 22 50.75 52.62 -7.96
N PRO A 23 49.80 53.25 -8.66
CA PRO A 23 50.02 53.83 -9.97
C PRO A 23 51.13 54.87 -9.87
N THR A 24 52.25 54.61 -10.52
CA THR A 24 53.50 55.39 -10.43
C THR A 24 53.53 56.58 -11.39
N SER A 25 52.50 56.68 -12.28
CA SER A 25 52.30 57.86 -13.14
C SER A 25 50.81 58.02 -13.51
N LEU A 26 50.41 59.24 -13.86
CA LEU A 26 49.07 59.52 -14.36
C LEU A 26 48.78 58.74 -15.66
N ASP A 27 49.79 58.49 -16.47
CA ASP A 27 49.70 57.69 -17.69
C ASP A 27 49.35 56.24 -17.47
N ASP A 28 49.88 55.59 -16.41
CA ASP A 28 49.57 54.22 -16.02
C ASP A 28 48.14 54.09 -15.45
N ALA A 29 47.68 55.14 -14.81
CA ALA A 29 46.29 55.21 -14.32
C ALA A 29 45.28 55.40 -15.47
N THR A 30 45.65 56.22 -16.45
CA THR A 30 44.78 56.44 -17.64
C THR A 30 44.77 55.22 -18.56
N GLU A 31 45.90 54.51 -18.73
CA GLU A 31 45.95 53.27 -19.49
C GLU A 31 45.11 52.15 -18.84
N LYS A 32 45.17 52.00 -17.53
CA LYS A 32 44.30 51.07 -16.78
C LYS A 32 42.83 51.46 -16.88
N ALA A 33 42.51 52.76 -16.83
CA ALA A 33 41.13 53.22 -16.97
C ALA A 33 40.58 52.98 -18.38
N THR A 34 41.39 53.25 -19.43
CA THR A 34 40.99 53.00 -20.83
C THR A 34 40.85 51.51 -21.13
N ASN A 35 41.74 50.67 -20.61
CA ASN A 35 41.65 49.23 -20.75
C ASN A 35 40.42 48.68 -20.01
N ALA A 36 40.09 49.20 -18.82
CA ALA A 36 38.88 48.85 -18.10
C ALA A 36 37.60 49.33 -18.86
N ALA A 37 37.64 50.53 -19.42
CA ALA A 37 36.52 51.04 -20.21
C ALA A 37 36.31 50.22 -21.51
N GLY A 38 37.42 49.87 -22.20
CA GLY A 38 37.38 48.99 -23.36
C GLY A 38 36.82 47.62 -23.04
N TRP A 39 37.26 46.98 -21.94
CA TRP A 39 36.75 45.70 -21.47
C TRP A 39 35.26 45.76 -21.13
N VAL A 40 34.80 46.80 -20.47
CA VAL A 40 33.35 47.00 -20.19
C VAL A 40 32.56 47.15 -21.49
N GLN A 41 33.09 47.93 -22.47
CA GLN A 41 32.41 48.15 -23.74
C GLN A 41 32.34 46.89 -24.61
N GLU A 42 33.34 46.04 -24.57
CA GLU A 42 33.38 44.78 -25.30
C GLU A 42 32.44 43.72 -24.66
N ASN A 43 32.32 43.72 -23.34
CA ASN A 43 31.49 42.76 -22.61
C ASN A 43 30.06 43.23 -22.31
N TRP A 44 29.75 44.49 -22.58
CA TRP A 44 28.42 45.07 -22.31
C TRP A 44 27.27 44.29 -22.97
N GLY A 45 27.44 43.84 -24.23
CA GLY A 45 26.44 43.07 -24.96
C GLY A 45 26.16 41.69 -24.31
N THR A 46 27.21 41.00 -23.81
CA THR A 46 27.08 39.72 -23.16
C THR A 46 26.42 39.82 -21.77
N TRP A 47 26.67 40.91 -21.05
CA TRP A 47 26.07 41.14 -19.73
C TRP A 47 24.60 41.52 -19.85
N LEU A 48 24.25 42.33 -20.87
CA LEU A 48 22.86 42.66 -21.17
C LEU A 48 22.04 41.43 -21.56
N THR A 49 22.59 40.62 -22.46
CA THR A 49 21.90 39.38 -22.87
C THR A 49 21.72 38.40 -21.73
N SER A 50 22.77 38.19 -20.90
CA SER A 50 22.67 37.31 -19.71
C SER A 50 21.70 37.89 -18.66
N GLY A 51 21.73 39.20 -18.43
CA GLY A 51 20.80 39.87 -17.54
C GLY A 51 19.35 39.74 -18.01
N LEU A 52 19.09 39.96 -19.31
CA LEU A 52 17.76 39.78 -19.89
C LEU A 52 17.27 38.33 -19.80
N GLN A 53 18.16 37.36 -20.05
CA GLN A 53 17.84 35.94 -19.88
C GLN A 53 17.46 35.61 -18.45
N ILE A 54 18.22 36.09 -17.44
CA ILE A 54 17.92 35.88 -16.03
C ILE A 54 16.55 36.48 -15.67
N VAL A 55 16.27 37.71 -16.10
CA VAL A 55 14.97 38.35 -15.86
C VAL A 55 13.85 37.53 -16.51
N LEU A 56 14.03 37.06 -17.74
CA LEU A 56 13.06 36.25 -18.46
C LEU A 56 12.77 34.91 -17.70
N ILE A 57 13.82 34.22 -17.25
CA ILE A 57 13.70 32.97 -16.47
C ILE A 57 12.91 33.22 -15.19
N LEU A 58 13.23 34.30 -14.47
CA LEU A 58 12.53 34.62 -13.21
C LEU A 58 11.06 34.99 -13.48
N VAL A 59 10.76 35.75 -14.51
CA VAL A 59 9.38 36.09 -14.91
C VAL A 59 8.60 34.81 -15.25
N ILE A 60 9.17 33.95 -16.09
CA ILE A 60 8.54 32.67 -16.44
C ILE A 60 8.31 31.81 -15.17
N ALA A 61 9.29 31.69 -14.29
CA ALA A 61 9.18 30.94 -13.05
C ALA A 61 8.06 31.47 -12.12
N VAL A 62 7.97 32.79 -11.98
CA VAL A 62 6.94 33.44 -11.15
C VAL A 62 5.55 33.24 -11.78
N VAL A 63 5.42 33.43 -13.10
CA VAL A 63 4.16 33.19 -13.82
C VAL A 63 3.73 31.72 -13.68
N LEU A 64 4.63 30.79 -13.97
CA LEU A 64 4.36 29.36 -13.87
C LEU A 64 3.94 28.98 -12.45
N ARG A 65 4.67 29.45 -11.44
CA ARG A 65 4.33 29.28 -10.03
C ARG A 65 2.93 29.82 -9.71
N HIS A 66 2.60 31.02 -10.21
CA HIS A 66 1.30 31.63 -9.99
C HIS A 66 0.19 30.81 -10.64
N VAL A 67 0.36 30.41 -11.90
CA VAL A 67 -0.60 29.58 -12.65
C VAL A 67 -0.84 28.26 -11.95
N ILE A 68 0.22 27.54 -11.58
CA ILE A 68 0.09 26.23 -10.91
C ILE A 68 -0.59 26.37 -9.56
N ARG A 69 -0.20 27.34 -8.73
CA ARG A 69 -0.86 27.62 -7.46
C ARG A 69 -2.34 27.90 -7.62
N ARG A 70 -2.70 28.73 -8.62
CA ARG A 70 -4.10 29.08 -8.89
C ARG A 70 -4.91 27.88 -9.40
N THR A 71 -4.29 27.02 -10.21
CA THR A 71 -4.93 25.80 -10.72
C THR A 71 -5.19 24.82 -9.59
N ILE A 72 -4.21 24.57 -8.73
CA ILE A 72 -4.37 23.70 -7.55
C ILE A 72 -5.49 24.22 -6.65
N THR A 73 -5.52 25.51 -6.35
CA THR A 73 -6.56 26.12 -5.50
C THR A 73 -7.95 25.96 -6.12
N LYS A 74 -8.11 26.26 -7.41
CA LYS A 74 -9.38 26.08 -8.12
C LYS A 74 -9.82 24.63 -8.19
N PHE A 75 -8.89 23.69 -8.35
CA PHE A 75 -9.20 22.27 -8.37
C PHE A 75 -9.74 21.79 -7.02
N ILE A 76 -9.11 22.20 -5.92
CA ILE A 76 -9.55 21.88 -4.56
C ILE A 76 -10.92 22.50 -4.27
N GLU A 77 -11.14 23.75 -4.65
CA GLU A 77 -12.45 24.39 -4.48
C GLU A 77 -13.54 23.68 -5.27
N ARG A 78 -13.27 23.25 -6.50
CA ARG A 78 -14.21 22.46 -7.31
C ARG A 78 -14.56 21.14 -6.64
N MET A 79 -13.56 20.37 -6.20
CA MET A 79 -13.78 19.11 -5.46
C MET A 79 -14.67 19.32 -4.22
N ASN A 80 -14.42 20.38 -3.47
CA ASN A 80 -15.23 20.68 -2.28
C ASN A 80 -16.66 21.10 -2.62
N ARG A 81 -16.89 21.86 -3.70
CA ARG A 81 -18.23 22.28 -4.16
C ARG A 81 -19.07 21.09 -4.66
N THR A 82 -18.48 20.23 -5.49
CA THR A 82 -19.18 19.06 -6.03
C THR A 82 -19.62 18.11 -4.91
N ALA A 83 -18.78 17.94 -3.89
CA ALA A 83 -19.09 17.12 -2.73
C ALA A 83 -20.21 17.73 -1.84
N ALA A 84 -20.30 19.05 -1.76
CA ALA A 84 -21.36 19.75 -1.02
C ALA A 84 -22.71 19.68 -1.76
N ALA A 85 -22.71 19.76 -3.08
CA ALA A 85 -23.93 19.68 -3.90
C ALA A 85 -24.58 18.28 -3.88
N ALA A 86 -23.78 17.20 -3.75
CA ALA A 86 -24.27 15.83 -3.67
C ALA A 86 -24.93 15.46 -2.33
N GLN A 87 -24.86 16.32 -1.30
CA GLN A 87 -25.26 16.03 0.08
C GLN A 87 -26.54 16.75 0.54
N GLY A 88 -27.36 17.27 -0.36
CA GLY A 88 -28.50 18.15 -0.07
C GLY A 88 -29.66 17.60 0.77
N THR A 89 -29.59 16.42 1.41
CA THR A 89 -30.78 15.79 2.03
C THR A 89 -30.62 15.17 3.43
N ALA A 90 -29.51 15.33 4.17
CA ALA A 90 -29.39 14.74 5.51
C ALA A 90 -28.62 15.64 6.50
N LEU A 91 -29.34 16.26 7.42
CA LEU A 91 -28.96 17.50 8.13
C LEU A 91 -28.04 17.42 9.35
N GLY A 92 -27.71 16.32 9.95
CA GLY A 92 -27.07 16.34 11.28
C GLY A 92 -25.64 15.75 11.36
N GLY A 93 -25.42 14.58 10.78
CA GLY A 93 -24.10 13.90 10.80
C GLY A 93 -23.12 14.40 9.74
N LEU A 94 -23.59 15.23 8.82
CA LEU A 94 -22.86 15.63 7.61
C LEU A 94 -21.93 16.82 7.82
N LEU A 95 -22.23 17.71 8.75
CA LEU A 95 -21.43 18.91 9.01
C LEU A 95 -20.04 18.56 9.55
N VAL A 96 -19.93 17.58 10.43
CA VAL A 96 -18.64 17.12 10.98
C VAL A 96 -17.78 16.45 9.91
N ASN A 97 -18.39 15.71 8.98
CA ASN A 97 -17.68 15.06 7.88
C ASN A 97 -17.24 16.07 6.81
N ALA A 98 -18.05 17.11 6.54
CA ALA A 98 -17.73 18.18 5.58
C ALA A 98 -16.54 19.01 6.06
N GLU A 99 -16.51 19.40 7.34
CA GLU A 99 -15.39 20.18 7.89
C GLU A 99 -14.07 19.38 7.89
N ARG A 100 -14.10 18.13 8.33
CA ARG A 100 -12.91 17.24 8.27
C ARG A 100 -12.41 17.05 6.84
N ARG A 101 -13.30 16.93 5.86
CA ARG A 101 -12.96 16.81 4.45
C ARG A 101 -12.31 18.11 3.93
N ARG A 102 -12.85 19.27 4.29
CA ARG A 102 -12.30 20.56 3.93
C ARG A 102 -10.90 20.75 4.50
N GLN A 103 -10.68 20.49 5.77
CA GLN A 103 -9.38 20.57 6.43
C GLN A 103 -8.35 19.65 5.76
N ARG A 104 -8.73 18.43 5.39
CA ARG A 104 -7.85 17.50 4.67
C ARG A 104 -7.50 18.02 3.28
N SER A 105 -8.46 18.52 2.51
CA SER A 105 -8.20 19.04 1.17
C SER A 105 -7.36 20.32 1.20
N GLU A 106 -7.55 21.20 2.19
CA GLU A 106 -6.73 22.39 2.41
C GLU A 106 -5.29 22.02 2.78
N ALA A 107 -5.09 21.03 3.67
CA ALA A 107 -3.77 20.52 4.05
C ALA A 107 -3.04 19.91 2.84
N ILE A 108 -3.69 19.03 2.07
CA ILE A 108 -3.12 18.43 0.85
C ILE A 108 -2.78 19.52 -0.16
N GLY A 109 -3.68 20.48 -0.36
CA GLY A 109 -3.45 21.60 -1.27
C GLY A 109 -2.28 22.48 -0.84
N SER A 110 -2.08 22.70 0.46
CA SER A 110 -0.94 23.43 0.99
C SER A 110 0.39 22.74 0.67
N VAL A 111 0.45 21.44 0.94
CA VAL A 111 1.64 20.61 0.63
C VAL A 111 1.92 20.64 -0.88
N LEU A 112 0.90 20.40 -1.71
CA LEU A 112 1.06 20.38 -3.17
C LEU A 112 1.58 21.73 -3.72
N ARG A 113 1.04 22.85 -3.22
CA ARG A 113 1.51 24.19 -3.58
C ARG A 113 2.94 24.44 -3.14
N SER A 114 3.34 23.92 -1.98
CA SER A 114 4.70 24.06 -1.45
C SER A 114 5.70 23.25 -2.27
N VAL A 115 5.39 21.99 -2.56
CA VAL A 115 6.23 21.11 -3.39
C VAL A 115 6.37 21.68 -4.80
N ALA A 116 5.26 22.06 -5.45
CA ALA A 116 5.30 22.66 -6.78
C ALA A 116 6.13 23.95 -6.80
N SER A 117 5.98 24.81 -5.78
CA SER A 117 6.78 26.04 -5.67
C SER A 117 8.27 25.76 -5.48
N PHE A 118 8.60 24.75 -4.67
CA PHE A 118 9.98 24.33 -4.44
C PHE A 118 10.64 23.84 -5.73
N VAL A 119 9.95 22.96 -6.47
CA VAL A 119 10.45 22.42 -7.75
C VAL A 119 10.64 23.52 -8.78
N ILE A 120 9.64 24.41 -8.98
CA ILE A 120 9.73 25.49 -9.95
C ILE A 120 10.86 26.45 -9.61
N MET A 121 10.93 26.90 -8.34
CA MET A 121 11.95 27.85 -7.93
C MET A 121 13.35 27.22 -7.91
N GLY A 122 13.46 25.96 -7.53
CA GLY A 122 14.72 25.20 -7.58
C GLY A 122 15.24 25.06 -9.02
N THR A 123 14.36 24.68 -9.94
CA THR A 123 14.71 24.59 -11.37
C THR A 123 15.10 25.97 -11.93
N ALA A 124 14.35 27.02 -11.60
CA ALA A 124 14.68 28.38 -12.02
C ALA A 124 16.05 28.82 -11.47
N ALA A 125 16.33 28.54 -10.20
CA ALA A 125 17.63 28.85 -9.59
C ALA A 125 18.78 28.13 -10.32
N LEU A 126 18.64 26.83 -10.60
CA LEU A 126 19.64 26.07 -11.36
C LEU A 126 19.84 26.66 -12.77
N THR A 127 18.75 27.06 -13.43
CA THR A 127 18.84 27.68 -14.78
C THR A 127 19.54 29.03 -14.72
N VAL A 128 19.29 29.83 -13.70
CA VAL A 128 19.99 31.12 -13.50
C VAL A 128 21.49 30.88 -13.26
N LEU A 129 21.86 29.92 -12.42
CA LEU A 129 23.26 29.55 -12.18
C LEU A 129 23.95 29.09 -13.47
N SER A 130 23.22 28.39 -14.36
CA SER A 130 23.72 27.97 -15.66
C SER A 130 24.04 29.18 -16.57
N VAL A 131 23.17 30.20 -16.60
CA VAL A 131 23.41 31.44 -17.35
C VAL A 131 24.64 32.16 -16.82
N LEU A 132 24.89 32.09 -15.51
CA LEU A 132 26.08 32.63 -14.86
C LEU A 132 27.34 31.79 -15.10
N LYS A 133 27.25 30.72 -15.93
CA LYS A 133 28.34 29.80 -16.26
C LYS A 133 28.96 29.10 -15.03
N ILE A 134 28.19 28.96 -13.95
CA ILE A 134 28.59 28.22 -12.75
C ILE A 134 28.53 26.72 -13.09
N ASN A 135 29.54 25.94 -12.68
CA ASN A 135 29.55 24.51 -12.88
C ASN A 135 28.46 23.83 -12.03
N LEU A 136 27.42 23.33 -12.69
CA LEU A 136 26.29 22.67 -12.05
C LEU A 136 26.52 21.17 -11.77
N ALA A 137 27.60 20.58 -12.25
CA ALA A 137 27.84 19.14 -12.12
C ALA A 137 27.77 18.64 -10.67
N PRO A 138 28.36 19.28 -9.65
CA PRO A 138 28.24 18.85 -8.26
C PRO A 138 26.81 18.98 -7.71
N LEU A 139 26.08 20.03 -8.11
CA LEU A 139 24.69 20.25 -7.67
C LEU A 139 23.76 19.22 -8.30
N LEU A 140 23.92 18.93 -9.58
CA LEU A 140 23.13 17.90 -10.28
C LEU A 140 23.43 16.49 -9.74
N ALA A 141 24.69 16.20 -9.43
CA ALA A 141 25.07 14.92 -8.82
C ALA A 141 24.40 14.75 -7.44
N SER A 142 24.45 15.76 -6.57
CA SER A 142 23.80 15.72 -5.26
C SER A 142 22.27 15.64 -5.36
N ALA A 143 21.66 16.41 -6.28
CA ALA A 143 20.24 16.34 -6.55
C ALA A 143 19.82 14.95 -7.09
N GLY A 144 20.67 14.33 -7.91
CA GLY A 144 20.47 12.96 -8.40
C GLY A 144 20.42 11.94 -7.26
N VAL A 145 21.38 11.99 -6.33
CA VAL A 145 21.40 11.11 -5.14
C VAL A 145 20.16 11.35 -4.28
N ALA A 146 19.78 12.61 -4.03
CA ALA A 146 18.57 12.94 -3.29
C ALA A 146 17.31 12.45 -4.01
N GLY A 147 17.25 12.56 -5.35
CA GLY A 147 16.15 12.04 -6.17
C GLY A 147 16.00 10.53 -6.06
N VAL A 148 17.11 9.80 -6.10
CA VAL A 148 17.13 8.34 -5.91
C VAL A 148 16.61 7.97 -4.51
N ALA A 149 17.08 8.65 -3.46
CA ALA A 149 16.64 8.41 -2.09
C ALA A 149 15.12 8.65 -1.93
N ILE A 150 14.60 9.75 -2.49
CA ILE A 150 13.15 10.06 -2.49
C ILE A 150 12.38 9.00 -3.29
N GLY A 151 12.91 8.57 -4.44
CA GLY A 151 12.29 7.54 -5.28
C GLY A 151 12.15 6.20 -4.55
N PHE A 152 13.19 5.75 -3.86
CA PHE A 152 13.11 4.54 -3.02
C PHE A 152 12.14 4.72 -1.86
N GLY A 153 12.12 5.89 -1.20
CA GLY A 153 11.15 6.20 -0.15
C GLY A 153 9.70 6.22 -0.63
N ALA A 154 9.45 6.62 -1.89
CA ALA A 154 8.11 6.68 -2.48
C ALA A 154 7.68 5.38 -3.19
N ARG A 155 8.53 4.37 -3.31
CA ARG A 155 8.28 3.14 -4.08
C ARG A 155 6.93 2.51 -3.76
N ASN A 156 6.61 2.34 -2.49
CA ASN A 156 5.36 1.70 -2.07
C ASN A 156 4.12 2.52 -2.49
N LEU A 157 4.20 3.85 -2.47
CA LEU A 157 3.10 4.70 -2.93
C LEU A 157 2.84 4.51 -4.43
N VAL A 158 3.90 4.42 -5.23
CA VAL A 158 3.80 4.17 -6.67
C VAL A 158 3.22 2.79 -6.94
N THR A 159 3.68 1.77 -6.22
CA THR A 159 3.16 0.40 -6.33
C THR A 159 1.68 0.35 -5.96
N ASP A 160 1.28 0.91 -4.81
CA ASP A 160 -0.13 0.95 -4.38
C ASP A 160 -1.03 1.59 -5.45
N PHE A 161 -0.57 2.71 -6.03
CA PHE A 161 -1.33 3.47 -7.00
C PHE A 161 -1.47 2.71 -8.34
N LEU A 162 -0.37 2.18 -8.87
CA LEU A 162 -0.38 1.40 -10.11
C LEU A 162 -1.24 0.14 -9.97
N SER A 163 -1.08 -0.60 -8.85
CA SER A 163 -1.93 -1.77 -8.58
C SER A 163 -3.41 -1.39 -8.57
N GLY A 164 -3.79 -0.31 -7.90
CA GLY A 164 -5.18 0.15 -7.87
C GLY A 164 -5.72 0.54 -9.24
N VAL A 165 -4.90 1.19 -10.09
CA VAL A 165 -5.29 1.51 -11.46
C VAL A 165 -5.55 0.24 -12.27
N PHE A 166 -4.66 -0.76 -12.21
CA PHE A 166 -4.82 -2.02 -12.93
C PHE A 166 -6.01 -2.85 -12.40
N MET A 167 -6.21 -2.92 -11.09
CA MET A 167 -7.37 -3.59 -10.48
C MET A 167 -8.70 -3.03 -11.03
N ILE A 168 -8.78 -1.70 -11.20
CA ILE A 168 -9.98 -1.03 -11.75
C ILE A 168 -10.07 -1.25 -13.27
N LEU A 169 -8.96 -1.15 -14.01
CA LEU A 169 -8.96 -1.30 -15.46
C LEU A 169 -9.27 -2.72 -15.92
N GLU A 170 -8.81 -3.72 -15.17
CA GLU A 170 -9.01 -5.14 -15.45
C GLU A 170 -10.32 -5.68 -14.87
N ASP A 171 -11.08 -4.84 -14.14
CA ASP A 171 -12.34 -5.22 -13.48
C ASP A 171 -12.21 -6.50 -12.65
N GLN A 172 -11.10 -6.62 -11.87
CA GLN A 172 -10.82 -7.81 -11.09
C GLN A 172 -11.89 -8.05 -10.02
N TYR A 173 -12.44 -6.97 -9.46
CA TYR A 173 -13.56 -6.97 -8.52
C TYR A 173 -14.22 -5.59 -8.44
N GLY A 174 -15.48 -5.56 -8.06
CA GLY A 174 -16.28 -4.35 -7.89
C GLY A 174 -16.81 -4.15 -6.46
N VAL A 175 -17.48 -3.01 -6.24
CA VAL A 175 -18.16 -2.74 -4.97
C VAL A 175 -19.35 -3.70 -4.84
N GLY A 176 -19.41 -4.41 -3.73
CA GLY A 176 -20.41 -5.44 -3.44
C GLY A 176 -19.90 -6.87 -3.62
N ASP A 177 -18.79 -7.08 -4.31
CA ASP A 177 -18.18 -8.41 -4.43
C ASP A 177 -17.62 -8.88 -3.10
N GLU A 178 -17.70 -10.16 -2.85
CA GLU A 178 -16.97 -10.83 -1.78
C GLU A 178 -15.63 -11.33 -2.31
N ILE A 179 -14.54 -10.90 -1.69
CA ILE A 179 -13.19 -11.23 -2.14
C ILE A 179 -12.31 -11.73 -1.00
N ASP A 180 -11.37 -12.60 -1.34
CA ASP A 180 -10.20 -12.94 -0.51
C ASP A 180 -8.97 -12.21 -1.06
N ALA A 181 -8.49 -11.23 -0.32
CA ALA A 181 -7.28 -10.48 -0.64
C ALA A 181 -5.99 -11.10 -0.05
N GLY A 182 -6.08 -12.29 0.56
CA GLY A 182 -4.99 -12.99 1.22
C GLY A 182 -4.73 -12.51 2.65
N VAL A 183 -4.88 -11.22 2.93
CA VAL A 183 -4.75 -10.62 4.27
C VAL A 183 -6.08 -10.48 4.99
N ALA A 184 -7.17 -10.42 4.25
CA ALA A 184 -8.54 -10.39 4.77
C ALA A 184 -9.54 -10.82 3.70
N THR A 185 -10.62 -11.45 4.15
CA THR A 185 -11.78 -11.81 3.32
C THR A 185 -12.97 -10.97 3.73
N GLY A 186 -13.76 -10.53 2.75
CA GLY A 186 -14.98 -9.77 3.00
C GLY A 186 -15.56 -9.11 1.77
N THR A 187 -16.66 -8.38 1.99
CA THR A 187 -17.36 -7.64 0.94
C THR A 187 -16.68 -6.30 0.66
N VAL A 188 -16.46 -6.00 -0.61
CA VAL A 188 -15.87 -4.74 -1.07
C VAL A 188 -16.83 -3.58 -0.83
N ILE A 189 -16.41 -2.61 -0.03
CA ILE A 189 -17.17 -1.37 0.24
C ILE A 189 -16.77 -0.28 -0.76
N GLU A 190 -15.48 -0.20 -1.05
CA GLU A 190 -14.92 0.88 -1.88
C GLU A 190 -13.60 0.42 -2.50
N VAL A 191 -13.44 0.66 -3.79
CA VAL A 191 -12.18 0.46 -4.50
C VAL A 191 -11.58 1.83 -4.79
N GLY A 192 -10.54 2.18 -4.03
CA GLY A 192 -9.78 3.42 -4.24
C GLY A 192 -8.52 3.15 -5.05
N LEU A 193 -7.89 4.22 -5.56
CA LEU A 193 -6.62 4.10 -6.30
C LEU A 193 -5.47 3.53 -5.48
N ARG A 194 -5.46 3.76 -4.17
CA ARG A 194 -4.38 3.31 -3.29
C ARG A 194 -4.83 2.24 -2.30
N VAL A 195 -6.09 2.28 -1.88
CA VAL A 195 -6.61 1.45 -0.80
C VAL A 195 -7.97 0.91 -1.19
N THR A 196 -8.16 -0.37 -1.02
CA THR A 196 -9.45 -1.05 -1.08
C THR A 196 -10.00 -1.25 0.33
N LYS A 197 -11.29 -1.03 0.53
CA LYS A 197 -11.98 -1.23 1.81
C LYS A 197 -12.86 -2.46 1.72
N LEU A 198 -12.66 -3.39 2.64
CA LEU A 198 -13.48 -4.59 2.78
C LEU A 198 -14.25 -4.57 4.10
N ARG A 199 -15.44 -5.15 4.10
CA ARG A 199 -16.20 -5.46 5.31
C ARG A 199 -16.11 -6.95 5.58
N GLY A 200 -15.41 -7.31 6.63
CA GLY A 200 -15.32 -8.70 7.08
C GLY A 200 -16.66 -9.23 7.63
N PRO A 201 -16.80 -10.55 7.77
CA PRO A 201 -18.04 -11.19 8.25
C PRO A 201 -18.45 -10.77 9.66
N ASN A 202 -17.51 -10.35 10.49
CA ASN A 202 -17.74 -9.81 11.84
C ASN A 202 -18.05 -8.30 11.85
N GLY A 203 -18.23 -7.66 10.67
CA GLY A 203 -18.49 -6.23 10.53
C GLY A 203 -17.25 -5.33 10.58
N ALA A 204 -16.07 -5.86 10.84
CA ALA A 204 -14.82 -5.09 10.83
C ALA A 204 -14.55 -4.53 9.43
N ILE A 205 -14.05 -3.29 9.38
CA ILE A 205 -13.66 -2.66 8.11
C ILE A 205 -12.13 -2.71 7.97
N TRP A 206 -11.70 -3.42 6.94
CA TRP A 206 -10.29 -3.56 6.57
C TRP A 206 -9.91 -2.53 5.52
N TYR A 207 -8.79 -1.85 5.75
CA TYR A 207 -8.17 -0.90 4.82
C TYR A 207 -6.91 -1.54 4.26
N ILE A 208 -7.00 -2.12 3.07
CA ILE A 208 -5.91 -2.87 2.45
C ILE A 208 -5.24 -2.00 1.41
N ARG A 209 -3.92 -1.86 1.48
CA ARG A 209 -3.16 -1.16 0.45
C ARG A 209 -3.09 -2.02 -0.80
N ASN A 210 -3.43 -1.44 -1.95
CA ASN A 210 -3.52 -2.19 -3.19
C ASN A 210 -2.19 -2.87 -3.58
N GLY A 211 -1.05 -2.24 -3.26
CA GLY A 211 0.27 -2.81 -3.52
C GLY A 211 0.68 -3.98 -2.61
N GLU A 212 -0.07 -4.27 -1.54
CA GLU A 212 0.14 -5.43 -0.67
C GLU A 212 -0.62 -6.66 -1.15
N VAL A 213 -1.63 -6.46 -1.99
CA VAL A 213 -2.46 -7.54 -2.53
C VAL A 213 -1.69 -8.23 -3.65
N LYS A 214 -1.20 -9.44 -3.38
CA LYS A 214 -0.44 -10.25 -4.34
C LYS A 214 -1.32 -11.18 -5.17
N ARG A 215 -2.48 -11.51 -4.64
CA ARG A 215 -3.49 -12.38 -5.27
C ARG A 215 -4.86 -11.97 -4.78
N ILE A 216 -5.86 -12.16 -5.62
CA ILE A 216 -7.26 -11.93 -5.28
C ILE A 216 -8.04 -13.18 -5.67
N GLY A 217 -8.85 -13.69 -4.75
CA GLY A 217 -9.90 -14.64 -5.04
C GLY A 217 -11.23 -13.89 -5.04
N ASN A 218 -11.90 -13.75 -6.19
CA ASN A 218 -13.24 -13.20 -6.25
C ASN A 218 -14.25 -14.32 -6.02
N LEU A 219 -14.95 -14.26 -4.88
CA LEU A 219 -15.94 -15.27 -4.46
C LEU A 219 -17.35 -14.97 -4.99
N SER A 220 -17.53 -13.81 -5.64
CA SER A 220 -18.81 -13.36 -6.22
C SER A 220 -18.89 -13.53 -7.72
N GLN A 221 -17.78 -13.85 -8.41
CA GLN A 221 -17.75 -14.08 -9.85
C GLN A 221 -17.79 -15.58 -10.17
N GLY A 222 -18.56 -15.92 -11.21
CA GLY A 222 -18.68 -17.30 -11.67
C GLY A 222 -19.62 -18.12 -10.79
N TRP A 223 -19.14 -19.18 -10.19
CA TRP A 223 -19.89 -20.06 -9.28
C TRP A 223 -19.11 -20.30 -8.01
N SER A 224 -19.82 -20.64 -6.94
CA SER A 224 -19.23 -21.15 -5.70
C SER A 224 -19.48 -22.64 -5.60
N THR A 225 -18.56 -23.38 -4.99
CA THR A 225 -18.76 -24.81 -4.72
C THR A 225 -19.11 -25.00 -3.24
N ALA A 226 -20.28 -25.58 -3.00
CA ALA A 226 -20.64 -26.10 -1.70
C ALA A 226 -20.05 -27.51 -1.57
N ALA A 227 -19.23 -27.78 -0.57
CA ALA A 227 -18.62 -29.07 -0.33
C ALA A 227 -18.96 -29.57 1.07
N VAL A 228 -19.35 -30.83 1.17
CA VAL A 228 -19.69 -31.50 2.42
C VAL A 228 -19.00 -32.85 2.47
N ASP A 229 -18.17 -33.04 3.46
CA ASP A 229 -17.57 -34.32 3.77
C ASP A 229 -18.40 -35.05 4.83
N VAL A 230 -18.83 -36.27 4.52
CA VAL A 230 -19.63 -37.13 5.36
C VAL A 230 -18.77 -38.25 5.83
N VAL A 231 -18.49 -38.30 7.14
CA VAL A 231 -17.67 -39.34 7.78
C VAL A 231 -18.60 -40.43 8.29
N ILE A 232 -18.40 -41.67 7.81
CA ILE A 232 -19.20 -42.85 8.12
C ILE A 232 -18.29 -43.90 8.74
N ALA A 233 -18.80 -44.69 9.66
CA ALA A 233 -18.05 -45.81 10.22
C ALA A 233 -17.76 -46.89 9.14
N ALA A 234 -16.54 -47.44 9.14
CA ALA A 234 -16.09 -48.35 8.07
C ALA A 234 -16.84 -49.69 8.00
N ASP A 235 -17.56 -50.04 9.04
CA ASP A 235 -18.39 -51.24 9.14
C ASP A 235 -19.78 -51.09 8.53
N GLN A 236 -20.14 -49.86 8.13
CA GLN A 236 -21.44 -49.55 7.54
C GLN A 236 -21.51 -49.91 6.06
N ASP A 237 -22.73 -50.10 5.54
CA ASP A 237 -22.98 -50.33 4.11
C ASP A 237 -22.78 -49.06 3.32
N LEU A 238 -21.59 -48.90 2.73
CA LEU A 238 -21.19 -47.74 1.96
C LEU A 238 -22.05 -47.51 0.72
N GLN A 239 -22.55 -48.57 0.10
CA GLN A 239 -23.43 -48.45 -1.07
C GLN A 239 -24.78 -47.85 -0.66
N ARG A 240 -25.36 -48.35 0.43
CA ARG A 240 -26.58 -47.79 0.99
C ARG A 240 -26.42 -46.35 1.43
N ALA A 241 -25.29 -46.01 2.07
CA ALA A 241 -24.97 -44.65 2.47
C ALA A 241 -24.88 -43.71 1.23
N ARG A 242 -24.16 -44.13 0.19
CA ARG A 242 -24.03 -43.40 -1.06
C ARG A 242 -25.40 -43.15 -1.73
N ASP A 243 -26.23 -44.17 -1.85
CA ASP A 243 -27.54 -44.07 -2.50
C ASP A 243 -28.47 -43.16 -1.68
N THR A 244 -28.42 -43.25 -0.33
CA THR A 244 -29.16 -42.33 0.54
C THR A 244 -28.73 -40.88 0.37
N ILE A 245 -27.42 -40.61 0.35
CA ILE A 245 -26.86 -39.26 0.13
C ILE A 245 -27.25 -38.72 -1.23
N THR A 246 -27.19 -39.57 -2.26
CA THR A 246 -27.58 -39.19 -3.64
C THR A 246 -29.05 -38.78 -3.66
N THR A 247 -29.94 -39.57 -3.08
CA THR A 247 -31.38 -39.29 -2.99
C THR A 247 -31.64 -37.96 -2.26
N ALA A 248 -31.00 -37.75 -1.11
CA ALA A 248 -31.13 -36.53 -0.33
C ALA A 248 -30.65 -35.27 -1.13
N GLY A 249 -29.57 -35.42 -1.90
CA GLY A 249 -29.06 -34.37 -2.77
C GLY A 249 -30.01 -34.06 -3.95
N GLU A 250 -30.59 -35.09 -4.55
CA GLU A 250 -31.59 -34.90 -5.63
C GLU A 250 -32.88 -34.24 -5.11
N GLU A 251 -33.36 -34.63 -3.94
CA GLU A 251 -34.53 -34.01 -3.32
C GLU A 251 -34.26 -32.52 -3.03
N MET A 252 -33.09 -32.20 -2.50
CA MET A 252 -32.69 -30.82 -2.30
C MET A 252 -32.67 -30.02 -3.59
N SER A 253 -32.14 -30.63 -4.67
CA SER A 253 -32.06 -29.96 -5.98
C SER A 253 -33.42 -29.66 -6.60
N LYS A 254 -34.49 -30.32 -6.16
CA LYS A 254 -35.88 -30.12 -6.61
C LYS A 254 -36.70 -29.23 -5.68
N SER A 255 -36.21 -28.93 -4.48
CA SER A 255 -36.94 -28.19 -3.46
C SER A 255 -36.63 -26.69 -3.50
N GLU A 256 -37.65 -25.84 -3.31
CA GLU A 256 -37.48 -24.40 -3.12
C GLU A 256 -36.96 -24.11 -1.71
N PRO A 257 -36.11 -23.07 -1.54
CA PRO A 257 -35.51 -22.17 -2.56
C PRO A 257 -34.20 -22.68 -3.15
N TRP A 258 -33.81 -23.94 -2.87
CA TRP A 258 -32.49 -24.46 -3.17
C TRP A 258 -32.29 -24.74 -4.68
N ASN A 259 -33.34 -25.11 -5.40
CA ASN A 259 -33.33 -25.30 -6.85
C ASN A 259 -32.88 -24.04 -7.61
N GLU A 260 -33.18 -22.84 -7.09
CA GLU A 260 -32.75 -21.57 -7.68
C GLU A 260 -31.30 -21.18 -7.34
N GLN A 261 -30.77 -21.73 -6.24
CA GLN A 261 -29.42 -21.43 -5.78
C GLN A 261 -28.35 -22.39 -6.31
N LEU A 262 -28.76 -23.51 -6.86
CA LEU A 262 -27.89 -24.53 -7.43
C LEU A 262 -27.77 -24.30 -8.96
N TRP A 263 -26.53 -24.29 -9.47
CA TRP A 263 -26.27 -24.28 -10.91
C TRP A 263 -26.29 -25.68 -11.51
N GLU A 264 -25.83 -26.65 -10.72
CA GLU A 264 -25.84 -28.07 -11.09
C GLU A 264 -26.42 -28.88 -9.93
N PRO A 265 -27.03 -30.03 -10.21
CA PRO A 265 -27.49 -30.92 -9.16
C PRO A 265 -26.35 -31.34 -8.20
N VAL A 266 -26.70 -31.66 -6.98
CA VAL A 266 -25.76 -32.20 -5.99
C VAL A 266 -25.13 -33.47 -6.52
N GLN A 267 -23.81 -33.59 -6.45
CA GLN A 267 -23.03 -34.72 -6.95
C GLN A 267 -22.28 -35.39 -5.78
N VAL A 268 -22.38 -36.70 -5.68
CA VAL A 268 -21.53 -37.50 -4.80
C VAL A 268 -20.24 -37.81 -5.54
N LEU A 269 -19.13 -37.20 -5.11
CA LEU A 269 -17.83 -37.35 -5.77
C LEU A 269 -17.20 -38.73 -5.50
N GLY A 270 -17.58 -39.37 -4.39
CA GLY A 270 -17.08 -40.68 -3.96
C GLY A 270 -16.29 -40.60 -2.67
N LEU A 271 -15.44 -41.61 -2.45
CA LEU A 271 -14.62 -41.71 -1.26
C LEU A 271 -13.42 -40.78 -1.38
N SER A 272 -13.25 -39.88 -0.43
CA SER A 272 -12.09 -38.97 -0.36
C SER A 272 -11.00 -39.49 0.57
N GLU A 273 -11.41 -40.11 1.69
CA GLU A 273 -10.48 -40.64 2.68
C GLU A 273 -10.99 -41.97 3.20
N VAL A 274 -10.09 -42.92 3.42
CA VAL A 274 -10.40 -44.25 4.00
C VAL A 274 -9.41 -44.53 5.12
N HIS A 275 -9.92 -44.64 6.34
CA HIS A 275 -9.19 -45.02 7.52
C HIS A 275 -9.65 -46.40 8.02
N LEU A 276 -9.01 -46.92 9.06
CA LEU A 276 -9.36 -48.23 9.60
C LEU A 276 -10.81 -48.30 10.10
N ASP A 277 -11.26 -47.23 10.77
CA ASP A 277 -12.55 -47.18 11.43
C ASP A 277 -13.55 -46.26 10.77
N THR A 278 -13.09 -45.45 9.80
CA THR A 278 -13.92 -44.40 9.15
C THR A 278 -13.66 -44.27 7.66
N VAL A 279 -14.71 -43.88 6.95
CA VAL A 279 -14.67 -43.59 5.53
C VAL A 279 -15.34 -42.25 5.30
N THR A 280 -14.70 -41.39 4.53
CA THR A 280 -15.23 -40.07 4.18
C THR A 280 -15.78 -40.05 2.75
N ILE A 281 -17.05 -39.72 2.62
CA ILE A 281 -17.72 -39.50 1.31
C ILE A 281 -17.81 -38.01 1.06
N SER A 282 -17.20 -37.56 -0.03
CA SER A 282 -17.29 -36.16 -0.43
C SER A 282 -18.48 -35.91 -1.35
N VAL A 283 -19.22 -34.87 -1.03
CA VAL A 283 -20.39 -34.38 -1.78
C VAL A 283 -20.17 -32.94 -2.17
N ALA A 284 -20.43 -32.59 -3.42
CA ALA A 284 -20.28 -31.23 -3.91
C ALA A 284 -21.48 -30.77 -4.71
N ALA A 285 -21.71 -29.47 -4.69
CA ALA A 285 -22.71 -28.83 -5.55
C ALA A 285 -22.20 -27.47 -6.03
N LYS A 286 -22.40 -27.18 -7.30
CA LYS A 286 -22.16 -25.83 -7.83
C LYS A 286 -23.35 -24.94 -7.51
N THR A 287 -23.06 -23.81 -6.92
CA THR A 287 -24.04 -22.85 -6.42
C THR A 287 -23.84 -21.46 -7.04
N MET A 288 -24.86 -20.63 -6.95
CA MET A 288 -24.73 -19.20 -7.20
C MET A 288 -23.66 -18.60 -6.26
N PRO A 289 -22.95 -17.55 -6.73
CA PRO A 289 -21.97 -16.86 -5.91
C PRO A 289 -22.53 -16.42 -4.56
N GLY A 290 -21.74 -16.61 -3.49
CA GLY A 290 -22.13 -16.26 -2.13
C GLY A 290 -23.20 -17.14 -1.48
N LYS A 291 -23.68 -18.22 -2.16
CA LYS A 291 -24.71 -19.12 -1.62
C LYS A 291 -24.15 -20.44 -1.07
N ALA A 292 -22.89 -20.73 -1.32
CA ALA A 292 -22.27 -22.01 -0.93
C ALA A 292 -22.48 -22.39 0.53
N LEU A 293 -22.21 -21.46 1.48
CA LEU A 293 -22.37 -21.71 2.92
C LEU A 293 -23.81 -22.05 3.33
N GLY A 294 -24.79 -21.42 2.68
CA GLY A 294 -26.20 -21.71 2.90
C GLY A 294 -26.55 -23.11 2.43
N VAL A 295 -26.15 -23.45 1.23
CA VAL A 295 -26.34 -24.75 0.60
C VAL A 295 -25.62 -25.86 1.40
N GLU A 296 -24.39 -25.62 1.85
CA GLU A 296 -23.64 -26.58 2.68
C GLU A 296 -24.36 -26.93 3.99
N ARG A 297 -24.90 -25.91 4.68
CA ARG A 297 -25.61 -26.12 5.95
C ARG A 297 -26.87 -26.96 5.75
N GLU A 298 -27.64 -26.65 4.72
CA GLU A 298 -28.85 -27.40 4.38
C GLU A 298 -28.50 -28.80 3.91
N LEU A 299 -27.47 -28.96 3.07
CA LEU A 299 -27.05 -30.27 2.59
C LEU A 299 -26.58 -31.17 3.74
N ARG A 300 -25.78 -30.63 4.68
CA ARG A 300 -25.36 -31.35 5.89
C ARG A 300 -26.57 -31.81 6.72
N TRP A 301 -27.55 -30.92 6.89
CA TRP A 301 -28.75 -31.23 7.66
C TRP A 301 -29.56 -32.36 6.99
N ARG A 302 -29.83 -32.25 5.68
CA ARG A 302 -30.59 -33.27 4.93
C ARG A 302 -29.88 -34.61 4.88
N ILE A 303 -28.58 -34.61 4.60
CA ILE A 303 -27.77 -35.83 4.59
C ILE A 303 -27.82 -36.51 5.96
N LYS A 304 -27.59 -35.75 7.05
CA LYS A 304 -27.67 -36.29 8.39
C LYS A 304 -29.01 -36.95 8.68
N HIS A 305 -30.09 -36.25 8.36
CA HIS A 305 -31.45 -36.78 8.61
C HIS A 305 -31.75 -38.00 7.76
N ALA A 306 -31.34 -38.02 6.51
CA ALA A 306 -31.54 -39.15 5.60
C ALA A 306 -30.74 -40.39 6.05
N LEU A 307 -29.48 -40.21 6.48
CA LEU A 307 -28.65 -41.32 6.97
C LEU A 307 -29.19 -41.87 8.29
N ASP A 308 -29.68 -41.04 9.21
CA ASP A 308 -30.33 -41.51 10.45
C ASP A 308 -31.59 -42.35 10.15
N ALA A 309 -32.41 -41.89 9.20
CA ALA A 309 -33.59 -42.63 8.77
C ALA A 309 -33.25 -43.96 8.08
N ALA A 310 -32.10 -44.02 7.39
CA ALA A 310 -31.59 -45.23 6.77
C ALA A 310 -30.86 -46.17 7.74
N GLY A 311 -30.64 -45.77 8.99
CA GLY A 311 -29.89 -46.55 10.00
C GLY A 311 -28.39 -46.67 9.70
N VAL A 312 -27.82 -45.63 9.08
CA VAL A 312 -26.37 -45.51 8.80
C VAL A 312 -25.76 -44.55 9.83
N ASP A 313 -24.84 -45.04 10.64
CA ASP A 313 -24.21 -44.27 11.69
C ASP A 313 -23.05 -43.43 11.15
N LEU A 314 -23.05 -42.14 11.54
CA LEU A 314 -21.94 -41.24 11.29
C LEU A 314 -20.83 -41.51 12.33
N ALA A 315 -19.60 -41.56 11.86
CA ALA A 315 -18.43 -41.66 12.74
C ALA A 315 -17.92 -40.28 13.16
N PRO A 316 -17.24 -40.16 14.30
CA PRO A 316 -16.51 -38.97 14.66
C PRO A 316 -15.46 -38.67 13.58
N ARG A 317 -15.30 -37.38 13.23
CA ARG A 317 -14.25 -36.96 12.28
C ARG A 317 -12.88 -37.31 12.87
N PRO A 318 -11.96 -37.96 12.12
CA PRO A 318 -10.59 -38.16 12.57
C PRO A 318 -9.98 -36.79 12.93
N LEU A 319 -9.40 -36.71 14.11
CA LEU A 319 -8.64 -35.50 14.49
C LEU A 319 -7.34 -35.45 13.69
N PRO A 320 -6.84 -34.29 13.32
CA PRO A 320 -5.48 -34.12 12.77
C PRO A 320 -4.48 -34.78 13.76
N GLU A 321 -3.43 -35.40 13.22
CA GLU A 321 -2.41 -36.12 14.05
C GLU A 321 -1.81 -35.24 15.15
N ASP A 322 -1.75 -33.94 14.94
CA ASP A 322 -1.24 -32.93 15.90
C ASP A 322 -2.19 -32.78 17.11
N GLU A 323 -3.50 -32.88 16.91
CA GLU A 323 -4.51 -32.82 18.00
C GLU A 323 -4.64 -34.15 18.75
N GLU A 324 -4.41 -35.29 18.07
CA GLU A 324 -4.37 -36.63 18.75
C GLU A 324 -3.18 -36.74 19.72
N ALA A 325 -2.04 -36.16 19.38
CA ALA A 325 -0.88 -36.14 20.25
C ALA A 325 -1.12 -35.30 21.52
N GLU A 326 -1.88 -34.22 21.42
CA GLU A 326 -2.22 -33.34 22.56
C GLU A 326 -3.34 -33.93 23.43
N ALA A 327 -4.28 -34.65 22.83
CA ALA A 327 -5.39 -35.30 23.55
C ALA A 327 -4.97 -36.54 24.32
N THR A 328 -3.87 -37.23 23.94
CA THR A 328 -3.34 -38.43 24.61
C THR A 328 -2.32 -38.14 25.70
N ASP A 329 -1.85 -36.89 25.84
CA ASP A 329 -0.96 -36.49 26.95
C ASP A 329 -1.79 -36.02 28.17
N PRO A 330 -1.91 -36.83 29.24
CA PRO A 330 -2.65 -36.42 30.43
C PRO A 330 -2.01 -35.25 31.18
N ALA A 331 -0.80 -34.80 30.79
CA ALA A 331 -0.13 -33.63 31.36
C ALA A 331 -0.49 -32.33 30.66
N ALA A 332 -0.96 -32.38 29.39
CA ALA A 332 -1.33 -31.18 28.62
C ALA A 332 -2.57 -30.45 29.17
N GLY A 333 -3.48 -31.19 29.80
CA GLY A 333 -4.71 -30.65 30.41
C GLY A 333 -4.50 -29.79 31.66
N MET A 334 -3.27 -29.72 32.21
CA MET A 334 -2.94 -28.92 33.39
C MET A 334 -2.12 -27.67 33.07
N ALA A 335 -1.74 -27.43 31.81
CA ALA A 335 -1.16 -26.19 31.41
C ALA A 335 -2.28 -25.13 31.29
N ALA A 336 -2.27 -24.13 32.17
CA ALA A 336 -3.15 -22.99 32.06
C ALA A 336 -3.02 -22.41 30.65
N PRO A 337 -4.11 -21.92 30.01
CA PRO A 337 -4.05 -21.37 28.69
C PRO A 337 -2.99 -20.25 28.64
N SER A 338 -1.97 -20.46 27.86
CA SER A 338 -0.96 -19.42 27.59
C SER A 338 -1.69 -18.18 27.18
N ALA A 339 -1.53 -17.12 28.00
CA ALA A 339 -2.12 -15.84 27.72
C ALA A 339 -1.80 -15.46 26.27
N LEU A 340 -2.82 -15.44 25.44
CA LEU A 340 -2.79 -14.86 24.09
C LEU A 340 -1.94 -13.60 24.15
N ASN A 341 -0.91 -13.52 23.33
CA ASN A 341 -0.11 -12.33 23.10
C ASN A 341 -1.05 -11.16 22.78
N ASN A 342 -1.50 -10.49 23.83
CA ASN A 342 -2.26 -9.26 23.74
C ASN A 342 -1.23 -8.12 23.69
N PRO A 343 -1.03 -7.43 22.56
CA PRO A 343 -0.07 -6.34 22.43
C PRO A 343 -0.41 -5.11 23.30
N LEU A 344 -1.45 -5.18 24.13
CA LEU A 344 -1.90 -4.14 25.03
C LEU A 344 -1.70 -4.47 26.52
N SER A 345 -0.87 -5.42 26.89
CA SER A 345 -0.54 -5.65 28.30
C SER A 345 0.43 -4.56 28.82
N PRO A 346 0.18 -3.98 30.03
CA PRO A 346 0.91 -2.80 30.55
C PRO A 346 2.33 -3.07 31.06
N GLN A 347 3.01 -4.09 30.60
CA GLN A 347 4.35 -4.46 31.13
C GLN A 347 5.53 -3.76 30.45
N SER A 348 5.32 -2.84 29.51
CA SER A 348 6.42 -2.09 28.89
C SER A 348 6.76 -0.74 29.56
N LEU A 349 6.18 -0.42 30.72
CA LEU A 349 6.39 0.84 31.42
C LEU A 349 7.03 0.71 32.82
N ALA A 350 7.72 -0.36 33.11
CA ALA A 350 8.42 -0.49 34.36
C ALA A 350 9.94 -0.62 34.15
N THR A 351 10.63 0.35 34.77
CA THR A 351 12.02 0.39 35.19
C THR A 351 13.08 0.84 34.18
N ASN A 352 13.16 2.17 34.07
CA ASN A 352 14.46 2.80 34.00
C ASN A 352 14.74 3.40 35.39
N PRO A 353 15.66 2.89 36.21
CA PRO A 353 16.01 3.53 37.47
C PRO A 353 16.83 4.79 37.20
N ILE A 354 16.21 5.94 37.46
CA ILE A 354 16.90 7.22 37.52
C ILE A 354 17.96 7.13 38.62
N ALA A 355 19.22 7.21 38.25
CA ALA A 355 20.34 7.29 39.16
C ALA A 355 20.20 8.55 40.03
N SER A 356 20.16 8.34 41.33
CA SER A 356 20.15 9.40 42.32
C SER A 356 21.47 10.20 42.28
N PRO A 357 21.47 11.52 42.39
CA PRO A 357 22.70 12.30 42.48
C PRO A 357 23.37 12.07 43.84
N SER A 358 24.63 11.62 43.82
CA SER A 358 25.48 11.52 44.99
C SER A 358 25.73 12.88 45.59
N LYS A 359 25.46 13.00 46.88
CA LYS A 359 25.89 14.13 47.73
C LYS A 359 27.42 14.22 47.72
N LEU A 360 27.96 15.28 47.21
CA LEU A 360 29.30 15.74 47.52
C LEU A 360 29.20 16.76 48.65
N GLY A 361 29.59 16.33 49.82
CA GLY A 361 29.89 17.21 50.95
C GLY A 361 31.35 17.67 50.93
N LYS A 362 31.50 18.90 51.34
CA LYS A 362 32.67 19.71 51.62
C LYS A 362 33.36 20.35 50.43
#